data_411264ad8e2186c2e2c7296d3a3ceee9
#
_entry.id   411264ad8e2186c2e2c7296d3a3ceee9
#
_cell.length_a   1.000
_cell.length_b   1.000
_cell.length_c   1.000
_cell.angle_alpha   90.00
_cell.angle_beta   90.00
_cell.angle_gamma   90.00
#
_symmetry.space_group_name_H-M   'P 1'
#
loop_
_entity.id
_entity.type
_entity.pdbx_description
1 polymer ?
#
loop_
_entity_poly.entity_id
_entity_poly.type
_entity_poly.pdbx_seq_one_letter_code
_entity_poly.pdbx_strand_id
1 'polypeptide(L)'
;MMKKTILLTSIIAIAIVSMLSSCVDSEKDLYDPSYQTANPMGDGFAAPDGFDWNMTTTSILSIEIDDELYNQIEILDANPFSTSDYHILAKGVSKKGQAFSQEINYTEGTNYLYIRKTDSRSRVSISTWDVSKNKEIVGSRTTRVAKATT
;
A
#
# COMPACT_ATOMS: atom_id res chain seq x y z
N MET A 1 7.18 38.63 52.90
CA MET A 1 6.74 37.49 52.06
C MET A 1 7.33 37.53 50.64
N MET A 2 7.69 38.67 50.04
CA MET A 2 8.20 38.83 48.66
C MET A 2 9.53 38.12 48.36
N LYS A 3 10.47 38.04 49.33
CA LYS A 3 11.78 37.40 49.10
C LYS A 3 11.71 35.89 48.80
N LYS A 4 10.75 35.18 49.38
CA LYS A 4 10.58 33.71 49.18
C LYS A 4 9.97 33.38 47.82
N THR A 5 9.08 34.21 47.29
CA THR A 5 8.49 34.04 45.99
C THR A 5 9.50 34.32 44.87
N ILE A 6 10.38 35.30 44.99
CA ILE A 6 11.44 35.59 44.04
C ILE A 6 12.42 34.41 43.93
N LEU A 7 12.77 33.80 45.05
CA LEU A 7 13.68 32.67 45.10
C LEU A 7 13.07 31.42 44.39
N LEU A 8 11.77 31.19 44.60
CA LEU A 8 11.05 30.05 44.01
C LEU A 8 10.92 30.20 42.50
N THR A 9 10.61 31.39 42.01
CA THR A 9 10.50 31.65 40.56
C THR A 9 11.87 31.55 39.86
N SER A 10 12.95 31.92 40.55
CA SER A 10 14.30 31.78 39.98
C SER A 10 14.72 30.32 39.83
N ILE A 11 14.38 29.44 40.78
CA ILE A 11 14.70 28.00 40.73
C ILE A 11 13.92 27.33 39.58
N ILE A 12 12.65 27.68 39.43
CA ILE A 12 11.80 27.13 38.33
C ILE A 12 12.33 27.56 36.96
N ALA A 13 12.77 28.81 36.79
CA ALA A 13 13.33 29.29 35.55
C ALA A 13 14.62 28.55 35.17
N ILE A 14 15.49 28.25 36.14
CA ILE A 14 16.73 27.49 35.85
C ILE A 14 16.41 26.03 35.50
N ALA A 15 15.41 25.41 36.10
CA ALA A 15 15.00 24.05 35.81
C ALA A 15 14.41 23.92 34.38
N ILE A 16 13.69 24.93 33.92
CA ILE A 16 13.13 24.95 32.56
C ILE A 16 14.25 25.12 31.49
N VAL A 17 15.24 25.93 31.76
CA VAL A 17 16.38 26.13 30.85
C VAL A 17 17.23 24.86 30.74
N SER A 18 17.39 24.10 31.80
CA SER A 18 18.13 22.83 31.76
C SER A 18 17.39 21.69 31.02
N MET A 19 16.06 21.76 30.91
CA MET A 19 15.29 20.79 30.12
C MET A 19 15.30 21.09 28.62
N LEU A 20 15.62 22.33 28.22
CA LEU A 20 15.75 22.73 26.82
C LEU A 20 17.12 22.42 26.23
N SER A 21 18.10 22.08 27.04
CA SER A 21 19.41 21.60 26.58
C SER A 21 19.44 20.07 26.37
N SER A 22 18.33 19.47 25.95
CA SER A 22 18.40 18.21 25.24
C SER A 22 19.10 18.46 23.93
N CYS A 23 20.40 18.55 24.00
CA CYS A 23 21.27 18.62 22.85
C CYS A 23 21.04 17.36 22.02
N VAL A 24 20.34 17.52 20.94
CA VAL A 24 20.69 16.78 19.74
C VAL A 24 22.18 17.08 19.55
N ASP A 25 23.01 16.06 19.74
CA ASP A 25 24.44 16.13 19.42
C ASP A 25 24.54 16.50 17.93
N SER A 26 24.65 17.79 17.66
CA SER A 26 24.76 18.35 16.31
C SER A 26 26.13 18.05 15.68
N GLU A 27 27.01 17.39 16.43
CA GLU A 27 28.34 16.96 15.96
C GLU A 27 28.35 15.50 15.49
N LYS A 28 27.27 14.74 15.62
CA LYS A 28 27.16 13.51 14.83
C LYS A 28 26.78 13.92 13.42
N ASP A 29 27.80 14.24 12.65
CA ASP A 29 27.70 14.22 11.21
C ASP A 29 27.18 12.84 10.82
N LEU A 30 25.87 12.74 10.64
CA LEU A 30 25.20 11.48 10.26
C LEU A 30 25.64 11.03 8.87
N TYR A 31 26.37 11.85 8.18
CA TYR A 31 26.99 11.60 6.90
C TYR A 31 28.50 11.75 7.02
N ASP A 32 29.19 10.65 7.24
CA ASP A 32 30.63 10.56 7.05
C ASP A 32 30.93 10.13 5.60
N PRO A 33 31.40 11.00 4.73
CA PRO A 33 31.70 10.64 3.35
C PRO A 33 32.86 9.65 3.23
N SER A 34 33.62 9.44 4.31
CA SER A 34 34.69 8.42 4.38
C SER A 34 34.17 7.07 4.89
N TYR A 35 32.96 7.01 5.43
CA TYR A 35 32.36 5.78 5.89
C TYR A 35 31.92 4.94 4.70
N GLN A 36 32.78 3.98 4.34
CA GLN A 36 32.39 2.93 3.42
C GLN A 36 31.74 1.80 4.22
N THR A 37 30.44 1.65 4.10
CA THR A 37 29.73 0.48 4.59
C THR A 37 30.37 -0.75 3.97
N ALA A 38 30.85 -1.66 4.80
CA ALA A 38 31.25 -2.96 4.30
C ALA A 38 30.09 -3.54 3.50
N ASN A 39 30.34 -3.95 2.26
CA ASN A 39 29.32 -4.54 1.42
C ASN A 39 28.74 -5.77 2.16
N PRO A 40 27.46 -5.78 2.58
CA PRO A 40 26.88 -6.88 3.33
C PRO A 40 26.85 -8.21 2.54
N MET A 41 27.05 -8.13 1.24
CA MET A 41 27.14 -9.29 0.33
C MET A 41 28.55 -9.77 0.09
N GLY A 42 29.57 -9.12 0.71
CA GLY A 42 30.98 -9.41 0.54
C GLY A 42 31.69 -8.54 -0.49
N ASP A 43 33.03 -8.47 -0.34
CA ASP A 43 33.88 -7.73 -1.26
C ASP A 43 33.83 -8.36 -2.66
N GLY A 44 33.52 -7.53 -3.65
CA GLY A 44 33.42 -7.98 -5.05
C GLY A 44 31.99 -8.34 -5.50
N PHE A 45 30.98 -8.26 -4.62
CA PHE A 45 29.60 -8.35 -5.07
C PHE A 45 29.22 -7.07 -5.83
N ALA A 46 28.95 -7.24 -7.10
CA ALA A 46 28.34 -6.22 -7.93
C ALA A 46 27.10 -6.82 -8.61
N ALA A 47 26.04 -6.04 -8.72
CA ALA A 47 24.91 -6.46 -9.54
C ALA A 47 25.40 -6.65 -10.98
N PRO A 48 24.95 -7.69 -11.69
CA PRO A 48 25.27 -7.86 -13.11
C PRO A 48 24.90 -6.62 -13.92
N ASP A 49 25.72 -6.31 -14.94
CA ASP A 49 25.38 -5.23 -15.89
C ASP A 49 24.01 -5.50 -16.51
N GLY A 50 23.10 -4.51 -16.44
CA GLY A 50 21.73 -4.64 -16.92
C GLY A 50 20.76 -5.31 -15.93
N PHE A 51 21.16 -5.54 -14.67
CA PHE A 51 20.23 -6.02 -13.66
C PHE A 51 19.18 -4.95 -13.37
N ASP A 52 17.93 -5.25 -13.70
CA ASP A 52 16.78 -4.38 -13.42
C ASP A 52 16.25 -4.67 -12.01
N TRP A 53 16.34 -3.66 -11.16
CA TRP A 53 15.76 -3.68 -9.81
C TRP A 53 14.26 -3.37 -9.78
N ASN A 54 13.65 -3.19 -10.94
CA ASN A 54 12.23 -2.92 -11.03
C ASN A 54 11.44 -4.18 -10.70
N MET A 55 10.89 -4.23 -9.51
CA MET A 55 10.08 -5.34 -9.00
C MET A 55 8.59 -5.17 -9.28
N THR A 56 8.21 -4.12 -9.99
CA THR A 56 6.81 -3.80 -10.27
C THR A 56 6.59 -3.55 -11.75
N THR A 57 5.45 -3.97 -12.22
CA THR A 57 4.96 -3.71 -13.58
C THR A 57 3.69 -2.88 -13.51
N THR A 58 3.53 -1.97 -14.45
CA THR A 58 2.35 -1.12 -14.60
C THR A 58 1.50 -1.61 -15.76
N SER A 59 0.18 -1.70 -15.58
CA SER A 59 -0.75 -2.05 -16.65
C SER A 59 -2.07 -1.29 -16.48
N ILE A 60 -2.75 -1.04 -17.60
CA ILE A 60 -4.09 -0.46 -17.62
C ILE A 60 -5.10 -1.60 -17.77
N LEU A 61 -5.94 -1.78 -16.73
CA LEU A 61 -7.07 -2.71 -16.78
C LEU A 61 -8.33 -1.97 -17.20
N SER A 62 -9.04 -2.54 -18.18
CA SER A 62 -10.35 -2.05 -18.61
C SER A 62 -11.39 -3.14 -18.44
N ILE A 63 -12.33 -2.93 -17.52
CA ILE A 63 -13.33 -3.91 -17.09
C ILE A 63 -14.70 -3.38 -17.51
N GLU A 64 -15.39 -4.16 -18.32
CA GLU A 64 -16.76 -3.87 -18.71
C GLU A 64 -17.76 -4.42 -17.71
N ILE A 65 -18.85 -3.71 -17.50
CA ILE A 65 -19.94 -4.08 -16.60
C ILE A 65 -21.22 -4.21 -17.42
N ASP A 66 -21.87 -5.35 -17.27
CA ASP A 66 -23.15 -5.64 -17.94
C ASP A 66 -24.39 -5.20 -17.13
N ASP A 67 -24.18 -4.82 -15.85
CA ASP A 67 -25.25 -4.41 -14.95
C ASP A 67 -25.62 -2.93 -15.16
N GLU A 68 -26.91 -2.65 -15.33
CA GLU A 68 -27.46 -1.28 -15.42
C GLU A 68 -27.26 -0.47 -14.14
N LEU A 69 -27.11 -1.16 -13.01
CA LEU A 69 -26.86 -0.54 -11.71
C LEU A 69 -25.35 -0.41 -11.46
N TYR A 70 -25.01 0.53 -10.59
CA TYR A 70 -23.62 0.70 -10.20
C TYR A 70 -23.10 -0.51 -9.43
N ASN A 71 -21.94 -0.99 -9.84
CA ASN A 71 -21.16 -2.01 -9.18
C ASN A 71 -19.90 -1.40 -8.58
N GLN A 72 -19.58 -1.76 -7.35
CA GLN A 72 -18.27 -1.48 -6.78
C GLN A 72 -17.29 -2.51 -7.33
N ILE A 73 -16.16 -2.04 -7.84
CA ILE A 73 -15.10 -2.84 -8.43
C ILE A 73 -13.85 -2.69 -7.58
N GLU A 74 -13.20 -3.78 -7.26
CA GLU A 74 -11.92 -3.82 -6.56
C GLU A 74 -10.99 -4.79 -7.28
N ILE A 75 -9.77 -4.33 -7.52
CA ILE A 75 -8.69 -5.14 -8.10
C ILE A 75 -7.80 -5.60 -6.96
N LEU A 76 -7.56 -6.90 -6.88
CA LEU A 76 -6.82 -7.53 -5.79
C LEU A 76 -5.59 -8.27 -6.35
N ASP A 77 -4.52 -8.30 -5.58
CA ASP A 77 -3.28 -9.01 -5.91
C ASP A 77 -3.38 -10.53 -5.66
N ALA A 78 -4.27 -10.95 -4.76
CA ALA A 78 -4.45 -12.35 -4.43
C ALA A 78 -5.94 -12.75 -4.37
N ASN A 79 -6.19 -14.05 -4.44
CA ASN A 79 -7.55 -14.60 -4.41
C ASN A 79 -8.13 -14.53 -2.99
N PRO A 80 -9.17 -13.71 -2.74
CA PRO A 80 -9.75 -13.53 -1.40
C PRO A 80 -10.48 -14.78 -0.86
N PHE A 81 -10.68 -15.82 -1.68
CA PHE A 81 -11.19 -17.11 -1.22
C PHE A 81 -10.08 -18.05 -0.77
N SER A 82 -8.85 -17.83 -1.19
CA SER A 82 -7.71 -18.68 -0.87
C SER A 82 -6.87 -18.13 0.27
N THR A 83 -6.86 -16.81 0.45
CA THR A 83 -6.10 -16.14 1.49
C THR A 83 -6.84 -14.93 2.03
N SER A 84 -6.62 -14.61 3.30
CA SER A 84 -7.04 -13.34 3.91
C SER A 84 -5.98 -12.23 3.72
N ASP A 85 -4.80 -12.60 3.27
CA ASP A 85 -3.70 -11.69 3.00
C ASP A 85 -3.72 -11.30 1.51
N TYR A 86 -4.53 -10.30 1.19
CA TYR A 86 -4.62 -9.69 -0.13
C TYR A 86 -4.67 -8.17 0.00
N HIS A 87 -4.14 -7.49 -1.00
CA HIS A 87 -4.16 -6.03 -1.08
C HIS A 87 -5.08 -5.56 -2.19
N ILE A 88 -5.73 -4.42 -1.95
CA ILE A 88 -6.55 -3.76 -2.96
C ILE A 88 -5.63 -2.83 -3.75
N LEU A 89 -5.37 -3.17 -5.01
CA LEU A 89 -4.53 -2.40 -5.92
C LEU A 89 -5.28 -1.20 -6.50
N ALA A 90 -6.58 -1.37 -6.78
CA ALA A 90 -7.45 -0.30 -7.26
C ALA A 90 -8.89 -0.54 -6.83
N LYS A 91 -9.65 0.55 -6.73
CA LYS A 91 -11.07 0.53 -6.35
C LYS A 91 -11.84 1.61 -7.08
N GLY A 92 -13.05 1.28 -7.49
CA GLY A 92 -13.95 2.25 -8.11
C GLY A 92 -15.37 1.75 -8.27
N VAL A 93 -16.16 2.50 -9.00
CA VAL A 93 -17.58 2.22 -9.25
C VAL A 93 -17.85 2.37 -10.73
N SER A 94 -18.56 1.43 -11.32
CA SER A 94 -18.96 1.48 -12.72
C SER A 94 -20.28 0.78 -12.96
N LYS A 95 -20.88 1.00 -14.13
CA LYS A 95 -22.12 0.37 -14.59
C LYS A 95 -22.04 0.12 -16.10
N LYS A 96 -23.06 -0.53 -16.65
CA LYS A 96 -23.15 -0.78 -18.08
C LYS A 96 -22.98 0.49 -18.92
N GLY A 97 -22.17 0.37 -19.95
CA GLY A 97 -21.80 1.49 -20.82
C GLY A 97 -20.71 2.41 -20.27
N GLN A 98 -20.21 2.14 -19.07
CA GLN A 98 -19.04 2.82 -18.50
C GLN A 98 -18.00 1.75 -18.15
N ALA A 99 -16.93 1.65 -18.94
CA ALA A 99 -15.83 0.78 -18.57
C ALA A 99 -15.09 1.33 -17.35
N PHE A 100 -14.80 0.46 -16.38
CA PHE A 100 -13.87 0.80 -15.31
C PHE A 100 -12.46 0.65 -15.87
N SER A 101 -11.77 1.77 -16.07
CA SER A 101 -10.39 1.79 -16.57
C SER A 101 -9.48 2.40 -15.54
N GLN A 102 -8.47 1.65 -15.12
CA GLN A 102 -7.53 2.07 -14.08
C GLN A 102 -6.12 1.56 -14.38
N GLU A 103 -5.15 2.43 -14.22
CA GLU A 103 -3.75 2.06 -14.18
C GLU A 103 -3.42 1.47 -12.80
N ILE A 104 -2.79 0.31 -12.81
CA ILE A 104 -2.39 -0.40 -11.59
C ILE A 104 -0.92 -0.81 -11.65
N ASN A 105 -0.30 -0.80 -10.49
CA ASN A 105 1.04 -1.36 -10.26
C ASN A 105 0.90 -2.68 -9.52
N TYR A 106 1.61 -3.70 -9.97
CA TYR A 106 1.63 -5.02 -9.37
C TYR A 106 3.03 -5.63 -9.45
N THR A 107 3.29 -6.64 -8.64
CA THR A 107 4.61 -7.30 -8.59
C THR A 107 4.93 -7.95 -9.92
N GLU A 108 6.16 -7.77 -10.40
CA GLU A 108 6.66 -8.44 -11.60
C GLU A 108 6.53 -9.97 -11.44
N GLY A 109 6.17 -10.67 -12.51
CA GLY A 109 5.91 -12.11 -12.47
C GLY A 109 4.51 -12.50 -12.01
N THR A 110 3.64 -11.55 -11.64
CA THR A 110 2.22 -11.83 -11.38
C THR A 110 1.53 -12.27 -12.66
N ASN A 111 0.96 -13.48 -12.65
CA ASN A 111 0.22 -14.01 -13.79
C ASN A 111 -1.26 -13.64 -13.78
N TYR A 112 -1.83 -13.52 -12.58
CA TYR A 112 -3.26 -13.28 -12.39
C TYR A 112 -3.52 -12.22 -11.34
N LEU A 113 -4.48 -11.35 -11.62
CA LEU A 113 -5.10 -10.44 -10.67
C LEU A 113 -6.56 -10.85 -10.48
N TYR A 114 -7.17 -10.41 -9.40
CA TYR A 114 -8.54 -10.80 -9.06
C TYR A 114 -9.43 -9.58 -9.05
N ILE A 115 -10.58 -9.67 -9.69
CA ILE A 115 -11.56 -8.60 -9.79
C ILE A 115 -12.74 -8.98 -8.91
N ARG A 116 -12.96 -8.23 -7.86
CA ARG A 116 -14.14 -8.34 -7.00
C ARG A 116 -15.17 -7.31 -7.42
N LYS A 117 -16.33 -7.77 -7.88
CA LYS A 117 -17.47 -6.92 -8.22
C LYS A 117 -18.55 -7.11 -7.17
N THR A 118 -19.03 -6.02 -6.59
CA THR A 118 -20.13 -6.01 -5.63
C THR A 118 -21.27 -5.19 -6.21
N ASP A 119 -22.41 -5.80 -6.46
CA ASP A 119 -23.59 -5.13 -7.00
C ASP A 119 -24.37 -4.35 -5.93
N SER A 120 -25.36 -3.58 -6.35
CA SER A 120 -26.23 -2.80 -5.47
C SER A 120 -27.05 -3.64 -4.47
N ARG A 121 -27.13 -4.95 -4.69
CA ARG A 121 -27.79 -5.93 -3.81
C ARG A 121 -26.80 -6.64 -2.89
N SER A 122 -25.58 -6.15 -2.80
CA SER A 122 -24.46 -6.73 -2.01
C SER A 122 -24.10 -8.16 -2.45
N ARG A 123 -24.39 -8.54 -3.69
CA ARG A 123 -23.88 -9.80 -4.24
C ARG A 123 -22.45 -9.58 -4.71
N VAL A 124 -21.58 -10.47 -4.30
CA VAL A 124 -20.16 -10.43 -4.65
C VAL A 124 -19.88 -11.49 -5.72
N SER A 125 -19.25 -11.09 -6.79
CA SER A 125 -18.66 -11.97 -7.79
C SER A 125 -17.16 -11.73 -7.88
N ILE A 126 -16.39 -12.79 -8.12
CA ILE A 126 -14.95 -12.70 -8.32
C ILE A 126 -14.62 -13.34 -9.65
N SER A 127 -13.89 -12.61 -10.46
CA SER A 127 -13.30 -13.05 -11.69
C SER A 127 -11.79 -12.91 -11.64
N THR A 128 -11.11 -13.53 -12.58
CA THR A 128 -9.65 -13.50 -12.68
C THR A 128 -9.25 -12.69 -13.92
N TRP A 129 -8.26 -11.83 -13.77
CA TRP A 129 -7.63 -11.14 -14.88
C TRP A 129 -6.33 -11.84 -15.25
N ASP A 130 -6.22 -12.31 -16.46
CA ASP A 130 -4.98 -12.87 -17.00
C ASP A 130 -4.11 -11.71 -17.50
N VAL A 131 -3.03 -11.45 -16.78
CA VAL A 131 -2.12 -10.34 -17.05
C VAL A 131 -1.45 -10.51 -18.42
N SER A 132 -1.07 -11.75 -18.77
CA SER A 132 -0.37 -12.04 -20.03
C SER A 132 -1.25 -11.81 -21.26
N LYS A 133 -2.54 -12.01 -21.13
CA LYS A 133 -3.53 -11.83 -22.21
C LYS A 133 -4.25 -10.49 -22.13
N ASN A 134 -4.01 -9.74 -21.06
CA ASN A 134 -4.69 -8.48 -20.74
C ASN A 134 -6.23 -8.63 -20.86
N LYS A 135 -6.78 -9.70 -20.27
CA LYS A 135 -8.18 -10.08 -20.41
C LYS A 135 -8.76 -10.65 -19.12
N GLU A 136 -10.03 -10.29 -18.84
CA GLU A 136 -10.82 -10.89 -17.79
C GLU A 136 -11.22 -12.32 -18.16
N ILE A 137 -10.95 -13.28 -17.27
CA ILE A 137 -11.46 -14.65 -17.34
C ILE A 137 -12.66 -14.71 -16.38
N VAL A 138 -13.84 -14.68 -16.93
CA VAL A 138 -15.08 -14.82 -16.16
C VAL A 138 -15.24 -16.26 -15.69
N GLY A 139 -14.74 -16.55 -14.50
CA GLY A 139 -15.02 -17.80 -13.79
C GLY A 139 -16.33 -17.66 -13.03
N SER A 140 -17.35 -18.39 -13.48
CA SER A 140 -18.67 -18.34 -12.87
C SER A 140 -18.68 -18.95 -11.46
N ARG A 141 -18.46 -18.14 -10.42
CA ARG A 141 -18.86 -18.46 -9.05
C ARG A 141 -19.44 -17.23 -8.36
N THR A 142 -20.77 -17.15 -8.39
CA THR A 142 -21.49 -16.19 -7.55
C THR A 142 -21.64 -16.81 -6.15
N THR A 143 -20.93 -16.30 -5.18
CA THR A 143 -21.11 -16.69 -3.77
C THR A 143 -21.98 -15.66 -3.08
N ARG A 144 -23.14 -16.08 -2.56
CA ARG A 144 -23.95 -15.24 -1.67
C ARG A 144 -23.23 -15.15 -0.33
N VAL A 145 -22.82 -13.94 0.04
CA VAL A 145 -22.39 -13.69 1.42
C VAL A 145 -23.64 -13.73 2.30
N ALA A 146 -23.73 -14.70 3.18
CA ALA A 146 -24.78 -14.74 4.19
C ALA A 146 -24.57 -13.53 5.12
N LYS A 147 -25.61 -12.69 5.21
CA LYS A 147 -25.66 -11.58 6.15
C LYS A 147 -25.64 -12.17 7.56
N ALA A 148 -24.57 -11.92 8.30
CA ALA A 148 -24.54 -12.26 9.72
C ALA A 148 -25.64 -11.45 10.42
N THR A 149 -26.64 -12.14 10.98
CA THR A 149 -27.65 -11.53 11.84
C THR A 149 -27.04 -11.43 13.23
N THR A 150 -26.86 -10.21 13.70
CA THR A 150 -26.51 -9.91 15.10
C THR A 150 -27.79 -10.00 15.93
#